data_6a69c77cce98208ca92b091fef3d5f24
#
_entry.id   6a69c77cce98208ca92b091fef3d5f24
#
_cell.length_a   1.000
_cell.length_b   1.000
_cell.length_c   1.000
_cell.angle_alpha   90.00
_cell.angle_beta   90.00
_cell.angle_gamma   90.00
#
_symmetry.space_group_name_H-M   'P 1'
#
loop_
_entity.id
_entity.type
_entity.pdbx_description
1 polymer ?
#
loop_
_entity_poly.entity_id
_entity_poly.type
_entity_poly.pdbx_seq_one_letter_code
_entity_poly.pdbx_strand_id
1 'polypeptide(L)'
;MKKISVSRWFQAIPLFWMGMVLPFSSSNGQESVPYLVNTGQKLELVGFPVHQPALDTGAVQSVAGNLVGWTPSYTERPFGSALVSNQEYYAEVVGPANHPWLGHRLEIDETATRTRADHGLLISPSPFNTFGMPKTALTGARLEVRSHLTVDGLWGETVRKRILYGDEPAATFSFSIAAPGTASGTRSVTASLPNPSNALEWIDSFIRATRVTQPLLIPPGTAVAVNFGQRRGSSLGFTGESRTWPTAAPLQAGVNLLSYPYLKDLRLGMDWGSSREGFRGLTRPSPSMDRIEILSGTSRQIFGPEAQPNGGIRWRLLDPIFMSARWATPASYLETIPVGEGFILRKVKRDPNHFFYPPKP
;
A
#
# COMPACT_ATOMS: atom_id res chain seq x y z
N MET A 1 3.73 31.95 -9.23
CA MET A 1 4.27 30.84 -10.04
C MET A 1 5.74 30.60 -9.65
N LYS A 2 6.02 29.62 -8.81
CA LYS A 2 7.38 29.17 -8.51
C LYS A 2 7.51 27.74 -9.02
N LYS A 3 8.28 27.57 -10.08
CA LYS A 3 8.70 26.25 -10.57
C LYS A 3 9.57 25.60 -9.50
N ILE A 4 9.11 24.48 -8.96
CA ILE A 4 9.96 23.62 -8.13
C ILE A 4 10.79 22.78 -9.10
N SER A 5 12.05 23.16 -9.22
CA SER A 5 13.07 22.43 -9.96
C SER A 5 13.45 21.19 -9.15
N VAL A 6 13.14 20.02 -9.67
CA VAL A 6 13.70 18.76 -9.16
C VAL A 6 15.17 18.71 -9.57
N SER A 7 16.04 19.23 -8.73
CA SER A 7 17.47 19.10 -8.94
C SER A 7 17.91 17.67 -8.62
N ARG A 8 18.33 16.96 -9.64
CA ARG A 8 19.05 15.68 -9.54
C ARG A 8 20.43 15.96 -8.92
N TRP A 9 20.56 15.79 -7.63
CA TRP A 9 21.85 15.75 -6.97
C TRP A 9 22.25 14.28 -6.81
N PHE A 10 23.07 13.80 -7.74
CA PHE A 10 23.90 12.62 -7.53
C PHE A 10 25.05 13.03 -6.61
N GLN A 11 24.87 12.94 -5.30
CA GLN A 11 26.01 12.92 -4.38
C GLN A 11 26.29 11.48 -4.01
N ALA A 12 27.54 11.08 -4.26
CA ALA A 12 28.08 9.78 -3.88
C ALA A 12 27.87 9.51 -2.39
N ILE A 13 27.03 8.54 -2.09
CA ILE A 13 26.86 8.01 -0.73
C ILE A 13 28.02 7.07 -0.47
N PRO A 14 28.79 7.22 0.61
CA PRO A 14 29.86 6.28 0.92
C PRO A 14 29.25 4.89 1.21
N LEU A 15 29.76 3.91 0.49
CA LEU A 15 29.51 2.48 0.66
C LEU A 15 29.98 2.03 2.05
N PHE A 16 29.11 2.08 3.05
CA PHE A 16 29.31 1.38 4.31
C PHE A 16 27.97 0.92 4.87
N TRP A 17 27.44 -0.15 4.30
CA TRP A 17 26.52 -1.10 4.93
C TRP A 17 26.41 -2.35 4.06
N MET A 18 27.47 -3.19 4.10
CA MET A 18 27.39 -4.55 3.65
C MET A 18 26.76 -5.40 4.75
N GLY A 19 25.45 -5.32 4.92
CA GLY A 19 24.64 -6.40 5.47
C GLY A 19 24.47 -7.42 4.34
N MET A 20 24.86 -8.67 4.59
CA MET A 20 24.80 -9.78 3.63
C MET A 20 23.37 -9.92 3.06
N VAL A 21 23.08 -9.24 1.98
CA VAL A 21 21.97 -9.57 1.08
C VAL A 21 22.54 -10.63 0.17
N LEU A 22 22.18 -11.88 0.41
CA LEU A 22 22.41 -12.93 -0.56
C LEU A 22 21.74 -12.49 -1.87
N PRO A 23 22.43 -12.47 -3.01
CA PRO A 23 21.81 -12.14 -4.27
C PRO A 23 20.90 -13.30 -4.65
N PHE A 24 19.61 -13.19 -4.29
CA PHE A 24 18.59 -13.97 -4.98
C PHE A 24 18.53 -13.41 -6.39
N SER A 25 18.99 -14.18 -7.35
CA SER A 25 18.83 -13.86 -8.76
C SER A 25 17.32 -13.74 -9.04
N SER A 26 16.83 -12.51 -9.26
CA SER A 26 15.48 -12.29 -9.74
C SER A 26 15.34 -13.00 -11.09
N SER A 27 14.50 -14.00 -11.16
CA SER A 27 14.29 -14.83 -12.35
C SER A 27 13.66 -14.08 -13.53
N ASN A 28 13.36 -12.80 -13.40
CA ASN A 28 12.59 -12.03 -14.39
C ASN A 28 13.25 -10.73 -14.88
N GLY A 29 14.52 -10.46 -14.56
CA GLY A 29 15.20 -9.27 -15.10
C GLY A 29 14.58 -7.91 -14.64
N GLN A 30 13.74 -7.91 -13.60
CA GLN A 30 13.23 -6.66 -13.05
C GLN A 30 14.35 -5.96 -12.29
N GLU A 31 14.67 -4.75 -12.72
CA GLU A 31 15.67 -3.93 -12.04
C GLU A 31 15.15 -3.49 -10.65
N SER A 32 16.00 -3.63 -9.65
CA SER A 32 15.75 -3.07 -8.33
C SER A 32 15.90 -1.55 -8.40
N VAL A 33 14.83 -0.83 -8.10
CA VAL A 33 14.81 0.63 -8.17
C VAL A 33 14.94 1.21 -6.77
N PRO A 34 15.96 2.04 -6.49
CA PRO A 34 16.05 2.78 -5.25
C PRO A 34 14.97 3.87 -5.23
N TYR A 35 14.25 3.96 -4.14
CA TYR A 35 13.21 4.96 -3.95
C TYR A 35 13.45 5.72 -2.65
N LEU A 36 13.35 7.05 -2.72
CA LEU A 36 13.57 7.94 -1.59
C LEU A 36 12.28 8.71 -1.28
N VAL A 37 11.77 8.54 -0.07
CA VAL A 37 10.66 9.33 0.47
C VAL A 37 11.21 10.41 1.37
N ASN A 38 10.89 11.65 1.09
CA ASN A 38 11.17 12.77 1.97
C ASN A 38 9.94 13.12 2.77
N THR A 39 9.98 12.87 4.06
CA THR A 39 8.92 13.30 4.99
C THR A 39 9.27 14.70 5.53
N GLY A 40 8.84 15.73 4.81
CA GLY A 40 9.16 17.13 5.14
C GLY A 40 8.17 17.83 6.06
N GLN A 41 7.05 17.17 6.37
CA GLN A 41 5.90 17.78 7.05
C GLN A 41 5.49 17.00 8.30
N LYS A 42 4.68 17.65 9.16
CA LYS A 42 4.19 17.00 10.39
C LYS A 42 3.34 15.77 10.13
N LEU A 43 2.51 15.81 9.09
CA LEU A 43 1.64 14.72 8.68
C LEU A 43 1.73 14.57 7.16
N GLU A 44 2.13 13.42 6.71
CA GLU A 44 2.23 13.07 5.29
C GLU A 44 1.55 11.75 5.01
N LEU A 45 1.02 11.63 3.81
CA LEU A 45 0.56 10.37 3.25
C LEU A 45 1.64 9.82 2.33
N VAL A 46 2.33 8.79 2.80
CA VAL A 46 3.43 8.15 2.08
C VAL A 46 2.90 6.95 1.32
N GLY A 47 3.10 6.96 0.01
CA GLY A 47 2.81 5.83 -0.88
C GLY A 47 4.07 5.05 -1.25
N PHE A 48 3.88 3.83 -1.72
CA PHE A 48 4.95 2.91 -2.08
C PHE A 48 4.79 2.46 -3.54
N PRO A 49 5.51 3.11 -4.49
CA PRO A 49 5.40 2.81 -5.91
C PRO A 49 6.18 1.55 -6.32
N VAL A 50 6.92 0.96 -5.41
CA VAL A 50 7.67 -0.29 -5.58
C VAL A 50 7.23 -1.32 -4.53
N HIS A 51 7.52 -2.59 -4.78
CA HIS A 51 7.22 -3.69 -3.88
C HIS A 51 8.46 -4.51 -3.58
N GLN A 52 8.40 -5.36 -2.56
CA GLN A 52 9.49 -6.28 -2.23
C GLN A 52 9.74 -7.23 -3.40
N PRO A 53 11.00 -7.61 -3.65
CA PRO A 53 11.34 -8.62 -4.65
C PRO A 53 10.55 -9.91 -4.45
N ALA A 54 10.23 -10.58 -5.57
CA ALA A 54 9.60 -11.89 -5.49
C ALA A 54 10.57 -12.91 -4.87
N LEU A 55 10.10 -13.66 -3.88
CA LEU A 55 10.82 -14.81 -3.35
C LEU A 55 10.82 -15.94 -4.37
N ASP A 56 9.69 -16.14 -5.01
CA ASP A 56 9.55 -17.14 -6.07
C ASP A 56 8.33 -16.84 -6.95
N THR A 57 8.33 -17.44 -8.14
CA THR A 57 7.25 -17.33 -9.13
C THR A 57 6.85 -18.72 -9.55
N GLY A 58 5.56 -18.99 -9.70
CA GLY A 58 5.11 -20.33 -10.10
C GLY A 58 3.71 -20.36 -10.67
N ALA A 59 3.35 -21.47 -11.29
CA ALA A 59 2.03 -21.71 -11.86
C ALA A 59 1.14 -22.49 -10.89
N VAL A 60 -0.11 -22.07 -10.74
CA VAL A 60 -1.11 -22.77 -9.94
C VAL A 60 -1.58 -24.02 -10.70
N GLN A 61 -1.42 -25.17 -10.06
CA GLN A 61 -1.80 -26.47 -10.59
C GLN A 61 -3.18 -26.92 -10.07
N SER A 62 -3.44 -26.66 -8.79
CA SER A 62 -4.64 -27.11 -8.13
C SER A 62 -5.04 -26.17 -7.00
N VAL A 63 -6.31 -26.20 -6.63
CA VAL A 63 -6.82 -25.47 -5.47
C VAL A 63 -7.79 -26.38 -4.71
N ALA A 64 -7.54 -26.61 -3.43
CA ALA A 64 -8.38 -27.38 -2.53
C ALA A 64 -8.62 -26.62 -1.23
N GLY A 65 -9.78 -26.03 -1.08
CA GLY A 65 -10.10 -25.17 0.08
C GLY A 65 -9.13 -23.98 0.19
N ASN A 66 -8.35 -23.93 1.26
CA ASN A 66 -7.33 -22.90 1.48
C ASN A 66 -5.94 -23.28 0.94
N LEU A 67 -5.80 -24.50 0.42
CA LEU A 67 -4.54 -24.98 -0.14
C LEU A 67 -4.47 -24.67 -1.63
N VAL A 68 -3.42 -23.97 -2.03
CA VAL A 68 -3.06 -23.74 -3.43
C VAL A 68 -1.82 -24.56 -3.74
N GLY A 69 -2.00 -25.60 -4.56
CA GLY A 69 -0.90 -26.37 -5.12
C GLY A 69 -0.32 -25.61 -6.30
N TRP A 70 0.97 -25.30 -6.27
CA TRP A 70 1.65 -24.57 -7.32
C TRP A 70 2.99 -25.20 -7.64
N THR A 71 3.55 -24.86 -8.80
CA THR A 71 4.89 -25.27 -9.20
C THR A 71 5.78 -24.03 -9.17
N PRO A 72 6.59 -23.86 -8.12
CA PRO A 72 7.54 -22.74 -8.04
C PRO A 72 8.64 -22.89 -9.09
N SER A 73 9.37 -21.82 -9.37
CA SER A 73 10.53 -21.88 -10.28
C SER A 73 11.69 -22.66 -9.68
N TYR A 74 11.77 -22.68 -8.35
CA TYR A 74 12.75 -23.48 -7.61
C TYR A 74 12.09 -24.68 -6.95
N THR A 75 12.44 -25.89 -7.39
CA THR A 75 11.75 -27.14 -7.01
C THR A 75 12.57 -28.10 -6.15
N GLU A 76 13.85 -27.77 -5.85
CA GLU A 76 14.74 -28.70 -5.12
C GLU A 76 14.34 -28.90 -3.65
N ARG A 77 13.60 -27.96 -3.07
CA ARG A 77 13.12 -28.04 -1.68
C ARG A 77 11.66 -27.59 -1.60
N PRO A 78 10.91 -28.06 -0.58
CA PRO A 78 9.57 -27.54 -0.30
C PRO A 78 9.61 -26.01 -0.20
N PHE A 79 8.66 -25.34 -0.87
CA PHE A 79 8.65 -23.86 -0.89
C PHE A 79 8.60 -23.26 0.51
N GLY A 80 7.88 -23.88 1.45
CA GLY A 80 7.81 -23.42 2.84
C GLY A 80 9.18 -23.20 3.51
N SER A 81 10.22 -23.93 3.06
CA SER A 81 11.58 -23.74 3.59
C SER A 81 12.24 -22.40 3.20
N ALA A 82 11.70 -21.70 2.20
CA ALA A 82 12.17 -20.38 1.79
C ALA A 82 11.57 -19.25 2.64
N LEU A 83 10.50 -19.51 3.39
CA LEU A 83 9.83 -18.54 4.21
C LEU A 83 10.58 -18.35 5.54
N VAL A 84 10.74 -17.08 5.94
CA VAL A 84 11.35 -16.70 7.21
C VAL A 84 10.28 -16.62 8.29
N SER A 85 10.57 -17.14 9.48
CA SER A 85 9.66 -17.11 10.62
C SER A 85 9.34 -15.67 11.05
N ASN A 86 8.09 -15.44 11.41
CA ASN A 86 7.56 -14.14 11.85
C ASN A 86 7.61 -13.04 10.78
N GLN A 87 7.68 -13.42 9.52
CA GLN A 87 7.53 -12.50 8.39
C GLN A 87 6.22 -12.83 7.66
N GLU A 88 5.46 -11.80 7.35
CA GLU A 88 4.19 -11.95 6.65
C GLU A 88 4.40 -11.94 5.13
N TYR A 89 3.65 -12.79 4.43
CA TYR A 89 3.78 -13.00 3.00
C TYR A 89 2.43 -12.97 2.31
N TYR A 90 2.47 -12.60 1.04
CA TYR A 90 1.31 -12.69 0.15
C TYR A 90 1.72 -13.30 -1.19
N ALA A 91 0.76 -13.95 -1.85
CA ALA A 91 0.86 -14.36 -3.23
C ALA A 91 0.05 -13.41 -4.10
N GLU A 92 0.62 -12.95 -5.20
CA GLU A 92 -0.05 -12.06 -6.15
C GLU A 92 -0.21 -12.75 -7.51
N VAL A 93 -1.37 -12.58 -8.14
CA VAL A 93 -1.62 -13.06 -9.50
C VAL A 93 -0.95 -12.11 -10.48
N VAL A 94 0.12 -12.58 -11.14
CA VAL A 94 0.92 -11.79 -12.07
C VAL A 94 0.78 -12.23 -13.53
N GLY A 95 0.01 -13.25 -13.79
CA GLY A 95 -0.21 -13.75 -15.14
C GLY A 95 -1.23 -14.89 -15.21
N PRO A 96 -1.60 -15.28 -16.44
CA PRO A 96 -1.32 -14.60 -17.71
C PRO A 96 -1.98 -13.21 -17.82
N ALA A 97 -1.58 -12.38 -18.79
CA ALA A 97 -2.02 -10.99 -18.91
C ALA A 97 -3.55 -10.80 -19.05
N ASN A 98 -4.25 -11.82 -19.55
CA ASN A 98 -5.71 -11.84 -19.68
C ASN A 98 -6.41 -12.52 -18.50
N HIS A 99 -5.67 -12.90 -17.45
CA HIS A 99 -6.29 -13.56 -16.29
C HIS A 99 -7.23 -12.57 -15.58
N PRO A 100 -8.49 -12.97 -15.27
CA PRO A 100 -9.48 -12.05 -14.69
C PRO A 100 -9.08 -11.50 -13.31
N TRP A 101 -8.18 -12.19 -12.63
CA TRP A 101 -7.70 -11.85 -11.29
C TRP A 101 -6.27 -11.28 -11.28
N LEU A 102 -5.78 -10.83 -12.42
CA LEU A 102 -4.47 -10.21 -12.52
C LEU A 102 -4.35 -9.04 -11.53
N GLY A 103 -3.30 -9.08 -10.69
CA GLY A 103 -3.04 -8.09 -9.64
C GLY A 103 -3.78 -8.32 -8.32
N HIS A 104 -4.60 -9.36 -8.21
CA HIS A 104 -5.21 -9.75 -6.94
C HIS A 104 -4.22 -10.49 -6.04
N ARG A 105 -4.47 -10.43 -4.73
CA ARG A 105 -3.60 -10.97 -3.69
C ARG A 105 -4.31 -11.92 -2.77
N LEU A 106 -3.52 -12.86 -2.26
CA LEU A 106 -3.88 -13.84 -1.25
C LEU A 106 -2.84 -13.80 -0.15
N GLU A 107 -3.25 -13.59 1.08
CA GLU A 107 -2.36 -13.64 2.24
C GLU A 107 -1.99 -15.10 2.54
N ILE A 108 -0.72 -15.34 2.81
CA ILE A 108 -0.19 -16.67 3.08
C ILE A 108 -0.15 -16.89 4.58
N ASP A 109 -0.64 -18.04 5.03
CA ASP A 109 -0.35 -18.54 6.37
C ASP A 109 1.08 -19.07 6.38
N GLU A 110 2.00 -18.24 6.84
CA GLU A 110 3.44 -18.53 6.86
C GLU A 110 3.74 -19.79 7.68
N THR A 111 3.20 -19.85 8.89
CA THR A 111 3.48 -20.94 9.83
C THR A 111 3.01 -22.28 9.28
N ALA A 112 1.79 -22.32 8.75
CA ALA A 112 1.24 -23.54 8.20
C ALA A 112 1.92 -23.92 6.87
N THR A 113 2.30 -22.94 6.03
CA THR A 113 3.02 -23.19 4.77
C THR A 113 4.43 -23.75 5.02
N ARG A 114 5.15 -23.23 6.02
CA ARG A 114 6.50 -23.68 6.37
C ARG A 114 6.57 -25.13 6.83
N THR A 115 5.53 -25.63 7.45
CA THR A 115 5.49 -27.02 7.96
C THR A 115 5.17 -28.04 6.88
N ARG A 116 4.91 -27.62 5.63
CA ARG A 116 4.57 -28.51 4.53
C ARG A 116 5.82 -29.17 3.93
N ALA A 117 5.66 -30.43 3.56
CA ALA A 117 6.67 -31.18 2.84
C ALA A 117 6.59 -31.04 1.30
N ASP A 118 5.56 -30.33 0.81
CA ASP A 118 5.31 -30.04 -0.61
C ASP A 118 5.44 -28.55 -0.93
N HIS A 119 5.12 -28.16 -2.16
CA HIS A 119 5.11 -26.77 -2.61
C HIS A 119 3.75 -26.09 -2.40
N GLY A 120 2.87 -26.62 -1.55
CA GLY A 120 1.56 -26.03 -1.30
C GLY A 120 1.65 -24.73 -0.51
N LEU A 121 0.88 -23.73 -0.97
CA LEU A 121 0.66 -22.47 -0.23
C LEU A 121 -0.64 -22.58 0.56
N LEU A 122 -0.59 -22.37 1.86
CA LEU A 122 -1.81 -22.23 2.67
C LEU A 122 -2.22 -20.76 2.75
N ILE A 123 -3.45 -20.49 2.35
CA ILE A 123 -4.00 -19.13 2.31
C ILE A 123 -4.69 -18.81 3.63
N SER A 124 -4.24 -17.73 4.24
CA SER A 124 -4.84 -17.20 5.47
C SER A 124 -6.19 -16.53 5.18
N PRO A 125 -7.20 -16.70 6.05
CA PRO A 125 -8.44 -15.92 6.00
C PRO A 125 -8.18 -14.49 6.49
N SER A 126 -7.63 -13.65 5.63
CA SER A 126 -7.24 -12.29 5.95
C SER A 126 -8.16 -11.26 5.29
N PRO A 127 -8.48 -10.14 5.96
CA PRO A 127 -9.20 -9.03 5.35
C PRO A 127 -8.38 -8.32 4.26
N PHE A 128 -7.08 -8.59 4.17
CA PHE A 128 -6.19 -8.09 3.11
C PHE A 128 -6.29 -8.90 1.81
N ASN A 129 -6.94 -10.06 1.83
CA ASN A 129 -7.23 -10.80 0.60
C ASN A 129 -8.10 -9.95 -0.32
N THR A 130 -7.61 -9.72 -1.53
CA THR A 130 -8.37 -8.98 -2.56
C THR A 130 -9.16 -9.92 -3.46
N PHE A 131 -9.10 -11.20 -3.21
CA PHE A 131 -9.72 -12.26 -4.00
C PHE A 131 -11.09 -12.63 -3.45
N GLY A 132 -12.14 -12.13 -4.11
CA GLY A 132 -13.54 -12.34 -3.67
C GLY A 132 -14.26 -13.56 -4.27
N MET A 133 -13.59 -14.35 -5.13
CA MET A 133 -14.19 -15.46 -5.87
C MET A 133 -13.76 -16.85 -5.34
N PRO A 134 -14.42 -17.93 -5.77
CA PRO A 134 -13.94 -19.26 -5.50
C PRO A 134 -12.48 -19.41 -5.92
N LYS A 135 -11.62 -19.86 -5.03
CA LYS A 135 -10.16 -19.97 -5.26
C LYS A 135 -9.82 -20.91 -6.42
N THR A 136 -10.74 -21.79 -6.80
CA THR A 136 -10.63 -22.67 -7.99
C THR A 136 -10.38 -21.87 -9.28
N ALA A 137 -10.85 -20.62 -9.37
CA ALA A 137 -10.57 -19.75 -10.51
C ALA A 137 -9.08 -19.35 -10.64
N LEU A 138 -8.24 -19.66 -9.67
CA LEU A 138 -6.78 -19.46 -9.74
C LEU A 138 -6.05 -20.52 -10.55
N THR A 139 -6.65 -21.67 -10.87
CA THR A 139 -5.99 -22.72 -11.65
C THR A 139 -5.51 -22.16 -12.98
N GLY A 140 -4.22 -22.37 -13.28
CA GLY A 140 -3.56 -21.81 -14.46
C GLY A 140 -3.04 -20.36 -14.28
N ALA A 141 -3.31 -19.72 -13.15
CA ALA A 141 -2.69 -18.43 -12.82
C ALA A 141 -1.20 -18.59 -12.56
N ARG A 142 -0.42 -17.55 -12.86
CA ARG A 142 0.95 -17.41 -12.39
C ARG A 142 0.94 -16.52 -11.13
N LEU A 143 1.53 -17.03 -10.07
CA LEU A 143 1.68 -16.34 -8.80
C LEU A 143 3.12 -15.89 -8.58
N GLU A 144 3.29 -14.78 -7.93
CA GLU A 144 4.54 -14.36 -7.28
C GLU A 144 4.31 -14.24 -5.78
N VAL A 145 5.20 -14.85 -5.01
CA VAL A 145 5.19 -14.75 -3.55
C VAL A 145 6.17 -13.69 -3.11
N ARG A 146 5.70 -12.79 -2.25
CA ARG A 146 6.47 -11.65 -1.76
C ARG A 146 6.24 -11.47 -0.27
N SER A 147 7.22 -10.88 0.42
CA SER A 147 7.01 -10.39 1.77
C SER A 147 6.29 -9.05 1.79
N HIS A 148 5.53 -8.79 2.85
CA HIS A 148 4.95 -7.48 3.09
C HIS A 148 5.99 -6.44 3.49
N LEU A 149 5.79 -5.19 3.08
CA LEU A 149 6.35 -4.04 3.77
C LEU A 149 5.65 -3.89 5.12
N THR A 150 6.40 -3.50 6.13
CA THR A 150 5.86 -3.23 7.46
C THR A 150 6.33 -1.88 7.98
N VAL A 151 5.55 -1.27 8.87
CA VAL A 151 5.92 -0.01 9.53
C VAL A 151 7.24 -0.18 10.27
N ASP A 152 7.40 -1.28 11.00
CA ASP A 152 8.61 -1.57 11.76
C ASP A 152 9.85 -1.74 10.86
N GLY A 153 9.70 -2.50 9.79
CA GLY A 153 10.78 -2.71 8.82
C GLY A 153 11.23 -1.43 8.12
N LEU A 154 10.32 -0.49 7.89
CA LEU A 154 10.65 0.78 7.23
C LEU A 154 11.16 1.85 8.20
N TRP A 155 10.52 2.01 9.35
CA TRP A 155 10.76 3.15 10.24
C TRP A 155 11.21 2.78 11.64
N GLY A 156 11.10 1.51 12.06
CA GLY A 156 11.35 1.10 13.42
C GLY A 156 12.73 1.54 13.93
N GLU A 157 13.78 1.28 13.16
CA GLU A 157 15.15 1.66 13.53
C GLU A 157 15.36 3.20 13.53
N THR A 158 14.78 3.90 12.57
CA THR A 158 14.85 5.38 12.49
C THR A 158 14.16 6.02 13.69
N VAL A 159 12.94 5.57 14.01
CA VAL A 159 12.17 6.06 15.16
C VAL A 159 12.91 5.77 16.46
N ARG A 160 13.43 4.55 16.62
CA ARG A 160 14.20 4.17 17.80
C ARG A 160 15.44 5.06 18.00
N LYS A 161 16.21 5.31 16.94
CA LYS A 161 17.39 6.20 17.00
C LYS A 161 16.99 7.63 17.38
N ARG A 162 15.90 8.16 16.84
CA ARG A 162 15.45 9.51 17.17
C ARG A 162 15.00 9.64 18.64
N ILE A 163 14.36 8.60 19.19
CA ILE A 163 14.01 8.57 20.63
C ILE A 163 15.27 8.50 21.49
N LEU A 164 16.20 7.61 21.17
CA LEU A 164 17.38 7.36 22.02
C LEU A 164 18.44 8.47 21.96
N TYR A 165 18.65 9.05 20.78
CA TYR A 165 19.75 9.98 20.52
C TYR A 165 19.27 11.37 20.11
N GLY A 166 18.00 11.53 19.78
CA GLY A 166 17.42 12.79 19.33
C GLY A 166 16.60 13.50 20.38
N ASP A 167 16.46 12.93 21.58
CA ASP A 167 15.63 13.43 22.69
C ASP A 167 14.17 13.70 22.29
N GLU A 168 13.66 12.94 21.31
CA GLU A 168 12.28 13.08 20.85
C GLU A 168 11.36 12.15 21.64
N PRO A 169 10.27 12.65 22.22
CA PRO A 169 9.31 11.79 22.91
C PRO A 169 8.73 10.72 21.98
N ALA A 170 8.71 9.47 22.41
CA ALA A 170 8.17 8.36 21.60
C ALA A 170 6.75 8.63 21.11
N ALA A 171 5.90 9.25 21.94
CA ALA A 171 4.52 9.59 21.60
C ALA A 171 4.37 10.59 20.43
N THR A 172 5.44 11.21 19.96
CA THR A 172 5.41 12.10 18.78
C THR A 172 5.43 11.33 17.46
N PHE A 173 5.83 10.05 17.48
CA PHE A 173 5.86 9.20 16.29
C PHE A 173 4.58 8.40 16.21
N SER A 174 3.74 8.70 15.23
CA SER A 174 2.52 7.95 15.01
C SER A 174 2.32 7.63 13.53
N PHE A 175 1.65 6.51 13.29
CA PHE A 175 1.36 6.00 11.96
C PHE A 175 -0.10 5.60 11.89
N SER A 176 -0.74 5.89 10.74
CA SER A 176 -2.03 5.31 10.43
C SER A 176 -1.90 4.49 9.14
N ILE A 177 -2.30 3.24 9.22
CA ILE A 177 -2.23 2.27 8.13
C ILE A 177 -3.63 1.84 7.71
N ALA A 178 -3.74 1.29 6.51
CA ALA A 178 -4.96 0.62 6.09
C ALA A 178 -5.23 -0.60 7.01
N ALA A 179 -6.45 -0.72 7.48
CA ALA A 179 -6.91 -1.82 8.31
C ALA A 179 -8.29 -2.29 7.82
N PRO A 180 -8.36 -2.98 6.66
CA PRO A 180 -9.59 -3.48 6.11
C PRO A 180 -10.26 -4.44 7.11
N GLY A 181 -11.59 -4.37 7.19
CA GLY A 181 -12.37 -5.13 8.19
C GLY A 181 -12.61 -4.40 9.50
N THR A 182 -11.90 -3.31 9.80
CA THR A 182 -12.23 -2.43 10.93
C THR A 182 -13.32 -1.42 10.54
N ALA A 183 -14.06 -0.90 11.52
CA ALA A 183 -15.13 0.07 11.27
C ALA A 183 -14.60 1.39 10.67
N SER A 184 -13.37 1.79 11.01
CA SER A 184 -12.73 3.02 10.53
C SER A 184 -12.01 2.84 9.19
N GLY A 185 -11.67 1.61 8.81
CA GLY A 185 -10.82 1.33 7.65
C GLY A 185 -9.34 1.60 7.86
N THR A 186 -8.99 2.13 9.01
CA THR A 186 -7.61 2.49 9.36
C THR A 186 -7.31 2.07 10.79
N ARG A 187 -6.05 1.81 11.06
CA ARG A 187 -5.51 1.62 12.41
C ARG A 187 -4.43 2.65 12.65
N SER A 188 -4.52 3.36 13.75
CA SER A 188 -3.51 4.33 14.17
C SER A 188 -2.72 3.78 15.35
N VAL A 189 -1.41 3.90 15.27
CA VAL A 189 -0.47 3.44 16.29
C VAL A 189 0.52 4.53 16.64
N THR A 190 1.02 4.48 17.85
CA THR A 190 2.01 5.42 18.37
C THR A 190 3.21 4.62 18.89
N ALA A 191 4.41 5.15 18.67
CA ALA A 191 5.63 4.52 19.17
C ALA A 191 5.70 4.56 20.70
N SER A 192 6.28 3.52 21.28
CA SER A 192 6.61 3.42 22.69
C SER A 192 7.97 2.73 22.85
N LEU A 193 8.82 3.27 23.68
CA LEU A 193 10.10 2.67 24.06
C LEU A 193 10.19 2.65 25.58
N PRO A 194 9.59 1.65 26.24
CA PRO A 194 9.49 1.61 27.70
C PRO A 194 10.87 1.49 28.39
N ASN A 195 11.84 0.91 27.70
CA ASN A 195 13.23 0.83 28.17
C ASN A 195 14.17 0.96 26.95
N PRO A 196 15.28 1.74 27.04
CA PRO A 196 16.25 1.88 25.96
C PRO A 196 16.85 0.57 25.44
N SER A 197 16.94 -0.45 26.28
CA SER A 197 17.42 -1.79 25.89
C SER A 197 16.37 -2.65 25.21
N ASN A 198 15.09 -2.26 25.26
CA ASN A 198 14.00 -3.00 24.66
C ASN A 198 13.84 -2.70 23.17
N ALA A 199 13.12 -3.57 22.47
CA ALA A 199 12.63 -3.28 21.14
C ALA A 199 11.60 -2.14 21.19
N LEU A 200 11.50 -1.40 20.08
CA LEU A 200 10.43 -0.43 19.88
C LEU A 200 9.08 -1.17 19.90
N GLU A 201 8.11 -0.59 20.55
CA GLU A 201 6.74 -1.10 20.63
C GLU A 201 5.77 -0.15 19.95
N TRP A 202 4.71 -0.70 19.39
CA TRP A 202 3.61 0.07 18.82
C TRP A 202 2.38 -0.07 19.70
N ILE A 203 1.83 1.06 20.10
CA ILE A 203 0.64 1.12 20.96
C ILE A 203 -0.54 1.58 20.12
N ASP A 204 -1.64 0.86 20.22
CA ASP A 204 -2.87 1.23 19.54
C ASP A 204 -3.41 2.56 20.08
N SER A 205 -3.64 3.53 19.19
CA SER A 205 -4.07 4.88 19.57
C SER A 205 -5.52 4.94 20.02
N PHE A 206 -6.36 3.97 19.64
CA PHE A 206 -7.76 3.87 20.06
C PHE A 206 -7.93 3.11 21.36
N ILE A 207 -7.19 2.01 21.51
CA ILE A 207 -7.23 1.17 22.70
C ILE A 207 -6.00 1.50 23.52
N ARG A 208 -6.11 2.54 24.34
CA ARG A 208 -5.01 3.06 25.17
C ARG A 208 -4.26 1.94 25.91
N ALA A 209 -2.93 1.97 25.79
CA ALA A 209 -2.01 1.03 26.42
C ALA A 209 -2.05 -0.42 25.88
N THR A 210 -2.77 -0.71 24.80
CA THR A 210 -2.71 -2.03 24.20
C THR A 210 -1.54 -2.08 23.20
N ARG A 211 -0.56 -2.93 23.51
CA ARG A 211 0.55 -3.22 22.63
C ARG A 211 0.05 -3.96 21.39
N VAL A 212 0.51 -3.53 20.23
CA VAL A 212 0.28 -4.22 18.97
C VAL A 212 1.30 -5.34 18.84
N THR A 213 0.84 -6.58 18.83
CA THR A 213 1.69 -7.77 18.73
C THR A 213 1.82 -8.28 17.30
N GLN A 214 0.90 -7.90 16.43
CA GLN A 214 0.90 -8.29 15.03
C GLN A 214 1.70 -7.29 14.19
N PRO A 215 2.40 -7.73 13.13
CA PRO A 215 3.05 -6.83 12.18
C PRO A 215 2.10 -5.80 11.60
N LEU A 216 2.55 -4.57 11.52
CA LEU A 216 1.80 -3.46 10.91
C LEU A 216 2.06 -3.46 9.40
N LEU A 217 1.23 -4.20 8.66
CA LEU A 217 1.40 -4.46 7.23
C LEU A 217 1.06 -3.23 6.38
N ILE A 218 1.81 -3.08 5.30
CA ILE A 218 1.58 -2.07 4.26
C ILE A 218 1.35 -2.80 2.94
N PRO A 219 0.10 -3.15 2.64
CA PRO A 219 -0.22 -3.83 1.39
C PRO A 219 0.03 -2.94 0.17
N PRO A 220 0.42 -3.50 -0.98
CA PRO A 220 0.55 -2.74 -2.22
C PRO A 220 -0.72 -1.96 -2.57
N GLY A 221 -0.55 -0.73 -3.07
CA GLY A 221 -1.67 0.17 -3.38
C GLY A 221 -2.27 0.89 -2.17
N THR A 222 -1.72 0.68 -0.96
CA THR A 222 -2.11 1.44 0.23
C THR A 222 -1.05 2.47 0.60
N ALA A 223 -1.48 3.50 1.34
CA ALA A 223 -0.60 4.53 1.88
C ALA A 223 -0.51 4.42 3.41
N VAL A 224 0.52 5.03 3.96
CA VAL A 224 0.69 5.21 5.39
C VAL A 224 0.63 6.71 5.69
N ALA A 225 -0.23 7.10 6.61
CA ALA A 225 -0.17 8.45 7.18
C ALA A 225 0.90 8.45 8.27
N VAL A 226 1.92 9.27 8.09
CA VAL A 226 3.11 9.33 8.93
C VAL A 226 3.15 10.65 9.67
N ASN A 227 3.38 10.62 10.97
CA ASN A 227 3.66 11.79 11.77
C ASN A 227 4.99 11.60 12.52
N PHE A 228 5.98 12.40 12.18
CA PHE A 228 7.32 12.36 12.77
C PHE A 228 7.57 13.45 13.83
N GLY A 229 6.52 14.06 14.38
CA GLY A 229 6.66 15.05 15.42
C GLY A 229 7.09 16.44 14.90
N GLN A 230 7.88 17.16 15.70
CA GLN A 230 8.18 18.58 15.43
C GLN A 230 9.44 18.82 14.58
N ARG A 231 10.37 17.86 14.53
CA ARG A 231 11.60 18.00 13.76
C ARG A 231 11.39 17.63 12.30
N ARG A 232 11.95 18.46 11.42
CA ARG A 232 11.81 18.30 9.97
C ARG A 232 12.51 17.03 9.48
N GLY A 233 11.81 16.35 8.59
CA GLY A 233 12.32 15.49 7.54
C GLY A 233 13.28 14.38 7.93
N SER A 234 12.80 13.15 7.84
CA SER A 234 13.67 12.01 7.58
C SER A 234 13.48 11.57 6.14
N SER A 235 14.58 11.27 5.45
CA SER A 235 14.50 10.56 4.19
C SER A 235 14.47 9.08 4.48
N LEU A 236 13.52 8.39 3.90
CA LEU A 236 13.46 6.94 3.91
C LEU A 236 13.88 6.44 2.53
N GLY A 237 15.00 5.72 2.47
CA GLY A 237 15.42 5.02 1.26
C GLY A 237 15.05 3.55 1.38
N PHE A 238 14.42 3.00 0.37
CA PHE A 238 14.24 1.56 0.21
C PHE A 238 14.36 1.16 -1.26
N THR A 239 14.73 -0.07 -1.49
CA THR A 239 14.82 -0.66 -2.82
C THR A 239 13.70 -1.66 -3.01
N GLY A 240 13.17 -1.70 -4.21
CA GLY A 240 12.11 -2.62 -4.57
C GLY A 240 12.00 -2.77 -6.08
N GLU A 241 11.15 -3.67 -6.51
CA GLU A 241 10.85 -3.88 -7.91
C GLU A 241 9.72 -2.97 -8.37
N SER A 242 9.83 -2.46 -9.59
CA SER A 242 8.74 -1.73 -10.24
C SER A 242 7.65 -2.69 -10.69
N ARG A 243 6.41 -2.21 -10.62
CA ARG A 243 5.24 -3.01 -10.99
C ARG A 243 4.85 -2.76 -12.44
N THR A 244 4.58 -3.83 -13.18
CA THR A 244 4.18 -3.78 -14.60
C THR A 244 2.76 -4.33 -14.86
N TRP A 245 2.08 -4.84 -13.83
CA TRP A 245 0.72 -5.38 -13.92
C TRP A 245 -0.24 -4.59 -13.02
N PRO A 246 -1.57 -4.67 -13.28
CA PRO A 246 -2.57 -4.03 -12.42
C PRO A 246 -2.45 -4.49 -10.95
N THR A 247 -2.83 -3.63 -10.03
CA THR A 247 -2.88 -3.96 -8.60
C THR A 247 -4.30 -3.78 -8.09
N ALA A 248 -4.79 -4.77 -7.38
CA ALA A 248 -6.04 -4.68 -6.64
C ALA A 248 -5.77 -4.34 -5.18
N ALA A 249 -6.53 -3.39 -4.64
CA ALA A 249 -6.55 -3.10 -3.21
C ALA A 249 -8.00 -3.14 -2.70
N PRO A 250 -8.25 -3.68 -1.50
CA PRO A 250 -9.61 -3.71 -0.97
C PRO A 250 -10.10 -2.30 -0.69
N LEU A 251 -11.32 -2.02 -1.10
CA LEU A 251 -12.04 -0.81 -0.72
C LEU A 251 -13.16 -1.15 0.26
N GLN A 252 -13.32 -0.31 1.26
CA GLN A 252 -14.38 -0.45 2.25
C GLN A 252 -15.13 0.87 2.44
N ALA A 253 -16.29 0.83 3.05
CA ALA A 253 -16.96 2.06 3.48
C ALA A 253 -16.09 2.78 4.51
N GLY A 254 -16.08 4.11 4.46
CA GLY A 254 -15.25 4.93 5.34
C GLY A 254 -13.93 5.35 4.70
N VAL A 255 -12.89 5.41 5.51
CA VAL A 255 -11.57 5.90 5.12
C VAL A 255 -10.72 4.80 4.51
N ASN A 256 -10.18 5.04 3.33
CA ASN A 256 -9.18 4.19 2.70
C ASN A 256 -7.92 5.04 2.44
N LEU A 257 -6.78 4.61 2.95
CA LEU A 257 -5.48 5.20 2.67
C LEU A 257 -4.90 4.51 1.45
N LEU A 258 -4.79 5.21 0.35
CA LEU A 258 -4.40 4.65 -0.94
C LEU A 258 -3.15 5.35 -1.48
N SER A 259 -2.40 4.62 -2.30
CA SER A 259 -1.29 5.14 -3.08
C SER A 259 -1.30 4.54 -4.47
N TYR A 260 -0.72 5.27 -5.42
CA TYR A 260 -0.52 4.74 -6.75
C TYR A 260 0.74 3.84 -6.78
N PRO A 261 0.59 2.53 -7.02
CA PRO A 261 1.68 1.57 -6.83
C PRO A 261 2.64 1.48 -8.03
N TYR A 262 2.83 2.58 -8.77
CA TYR A 262 3.68 2.62 -9.95
C TYR A 262 4.64 3.82 -9.89
N LEU A 263 5.77 3.72 -10.61
CA LEU A 263 6.78 4.79 -10.71
C LEU A 263 6.37 5.90 -11.68
N LYS A 264 5.12 6.32 -11.62
CA LYS A 264 4.58 7.47 -12.36
C LYS A 264 3.51 8.19 -11.56
N ASP A 265 3.24 9.43 -11.91
CA ASP A 265 2.18 10.21 -11.29
C ASP A 265 0.80 9.68 -11.66
N LEU A 266 -0.13 9.70 -10.71
CA LEU A 266 -1.54 9.42 -10.94
C LEU A 266 -2.28 10.70 -11.31
N ARG A 267 -2.88 10.74 -12.49
CA ARG A 267 -3.72 11.86 -12.94
C ARG A 267 -5.19 11.55 -12.64
N LEU A 268 -5.75 12.24 -11.66
CA LEU A 268 -7.16 12.09 -11.32
C LEU A 268 -8.06 12.47 -12.49
N GLY A 269 -9.09 11.69 -12.72
CA GLY A 269 -10.08 11.94 -13.77
C GLY A 269 -9.65 11.51 -15.18
N MET A 270 -8.38 11.16 -15.39
CA MET A 270 -7.90 10.59 -16.64
C MET A 270 -7.48 9.12 -16.48
N ASP A 271 -6.71 8.86 -15.44
CA ASP A 271 -6.09 7.56 -15.24
C ASP A 271 -6.91 6.66 -14.31
N TRP A 272 -7.85 7.23 -13.55
CA TRP A 272 -8.59 6.49 -12.54
C TRP A 272 -9.98 7.07 -12.24
N GLY A 273 -10.89 6.20 -11.87
CA GLY A 273 -12.24 6.53 -11.46
C GLY A 273 -13.27 6.28 -12.57
N SER A 274 -13.92 5.13 -12.52
CA SER A 274 -15.00 4.78 -13.43
C SER A 274 -16.19 4.22 -12.66
N SER A 275 -17.32 4.13 -13.35
CA SER A 275 -18.49 3.44 -12.80
C SER A 275 -18.25 1.95 -12.55
N ARG A 276 -17.25 1.35 -13.24
CA ARG A 276 -16.85 -0.06 -13.04
C ARG A 276 -16.21 -0.29 -11.66
N GLU A 277 -15.61 0.75 -11.08
CA GLU A 277 -15.01 0.71 -9.74
C GLU A 277 -16.03 1.07 -8.64
N GLY A 278 -17.31 1.14 -9.01
CA GLY A 278 -18.42 1.40 -8.10
C GLY A 278 -18.53 2.85 -7.64
N PHE A 279 -17.93 3.79 -8.35
CA PHE A 279 -18.12 5.21 -8.12
C PHE A 279 -19.36 5.68 -8.89
N ARG A 280 -20.18 6.47 -8.22
CA ARG A 280 -21.35 7.08 -8.83
C ARG A 280 -21.08 8.56 -9.08
N GLY A 281 -21.12 8.94 -10.35
CA GLY A 281 -21.06 10.34 -10.74
C GLY A 281 -22.33 11.11 -10.34
N LEU A 282 -22.14 12.33 -9.87
CA LEU A 282 -23.22 13.23 -9.47
C LEU A 282 -23.18 14.50 -10.30
N THR A 283 -24.35 15.03 -10.64
CA THR A 283 -24.47 16.34 -11.33
C THR A 283 -24.19 17.51 -10.39
N ARG A 284 -24.43 17.32 -9.09
CA ARG A 284 -24.15 18.28 -8.04
C ARG A 284 -23.46 17.58 -6.86
N PRO A 285 -22.56 18.27 -6.16
CA PRO A 285 -21.96 17.72 -4.95
C PRO A 285 -23.00 17.36 -3.89
N SER A 286 -22.70 16.35 -3.08
CA SER A 286 -23.55 15.89 -1.98
C SER A 286 -22.67 15.52 -0.79
N PRO A 287 -23.10 15.75 0.47
CA PRO A 287 -22.41 15.25 1.66
C PRO A 287 -22.22 13.73 1.66
N SER A 288 -23.12 13.01 1.01
CA SER A 288 -23.14 11.54 0.93
C SER A 288 -22.51 10.99 -0.37
N MET A 289 -21.53 11.68 -0.94
CA MET A 289 -20.78 11.17 -2.10
C MET A 289 -19.39 10.65 -1.68
N ASP A 290 -18.83 9.80 -2.53
CA ASP A 290 -17.42 9.41 -2.42
C ASP A 290 -16.52 10.63 -2.61
N ARG A 291 -15.35 10.66 -1.95
CA ARG A 291 -14.43 11.80 -2.01
C ARG A 291 -12.99 11.34 -2.03
N ILE A 292 -12.19 12.03 -2.84
CA ILE A 292 -10.73 11.94 -2.76
C ILE A 292 -10.23 13.18 -2.03
N GLU A 293 -9.34 12.98 -1.08
CA GLU A 293 -8.67 14.04 -0.33
C GLU A 293 -7.17 13.93 -0.56
N ILE A 294 -6.59 15.01 -1.07
CA ILE A 294 -5.14 15.14 -1.27
C ILE A 294 -4.65 16.14 -0.23
N LEU A 295 -3.63 15.73 0.52
CA LEU A 295 -2.96 16.57 1.51
C LEU A 295 -1.66 17.08 0.89
N SER A 296 -1.52 18.37 0.73
CA SER A 296 -0.28 19.00 0.25
C SER A 296 0.10 20.13 1.19
N GLY A 297 1.06 19.85 2.06
CA GLY A 297 1.45 20.79 3.10
C GLY A 297 0.32 21.08 4.10
N THR A 298 -0.02 22.33 4.23
CA THR A 298 -1.16 22.79 5.05
C THR A 298 -2.47 22.82 4.27
N SER A 299 -2.44 22.58 2.97
CA SER A 299 -3.61 22.60 2.11
C SER A 299 -4.23 21.22 2.00
N ARG A 300 -5.55 21.19 1.92
CA ARG A 300 -6.35 19.99 1.66
C ARG A 300 -7.24 20.27 0.47
N GLN A 301 -7.08 19.46 -0.55
CA GLN A 301 -7.93 19.50 -1.73
C GLN A 301 -8.90 18.33 -1.68
N ILE A 302 -10.16 18.56 -2.02
CA ILE A 302 -11.21 17.55 -1.99
C ILE A 302 -11.86 17.47 -3.36
N PHE A 303 -11.89 16.26 -3.90
CA PHE A 303 -12.49 15.95 -5.19
C PHE A 303 -13.71 15.05 -5.01
N GLY A 304 -14.73 15.29 -5.80
CA GLY A 304 -15.92 14.43 -5.90
C GLY A 304 -16.11 13.90 -7.32
N PRO A 305 -16.85 12.78 -7.48
CA PRO A 305 -17.10 12.16 -8.77
C PRO A 305 -18.23 12.91 -9.49
N GLU A 306 -17.89 13.75 -10.47
CA GLU A 306 -18.86 14.43 -11.34
C GLU A 306 -19.30 13.51 -12.48
N ALA A 307 -20.62 13.44 -12.72
CA ALA A 307 -21.18 12.71 -13.85
C ALA A 307 -20.85 13.43 -15.16
N GLN A 308 -20.39 12.68 -16.16
CA GLN A 308 -20.13 13.16 -17.50
C GLN A 308 -21.28 12.82 -18.46
N PRO A 309 -21.50 13.61 -19.52
CA PRO A 309 -22.56 13.36 -20.49
C PRO A 309 -22.52 11.99 -21.17
N ASN A 310 -21.32 11.41 -21.29
CA ASN A 310 -21.08 10.08 -21.85
C ASN A 310 -21.33 8.93 -20.87
N GLY A 311 -21.91 9.20 -19.69
CA GLY A 311 -22.12 8.23 -18.63
C GLY A 311 -20.89 7.87 -17.80
N GLY A 312 -19.73 8.45 -18.10
CA GLY A 312 -18.52 8.32 -17.30
C GLY A 312 -18.52 9.22 -16.06
N ILE A 313 -17.46 9.14 -15.28
CA ILE A 313 -17.22 10.05 -14.17
C ILE A 313 -15.87 10.74 -14.32
N ARG A 314 -15.76 11.94 -13.77
CA ARG A 314 -14.48 12.64 -13.55
C ARG A 314 -14.40 13.14 -12.14
N TRP A 315 -13.22 13.08 -11.56
CA TRP A 315 -12.96 13.68 -10.28
C TRP A 315 -12.79 15.19 -10.45
N ARG A 316 -13.67 15.96 -9.84
CA ARG A 316 -13.68 17.42 -9.90
C ARG A 316 -13.45 18.01 -8.52
N LEU A 317 -12.65 19.08 -8.46
CA LEU A 317 -12.38 19.82 -7.23
C LEU A 317 -13.69 20.41 -6.68
N LEU A 318 -13.88 20.30 -5.38
CA LEU A 318 -14.95 20.93 -4.65
C LEU A 318 -14.56 22.36 -4.27
N ASP A 319 -15.56 23.23 -4.19
CA ASP A 319 -15.36 24.59 -3.67
C ASP A 319 -14.82 24.50 -2.22
N PRO A 320 -13.70 25.15 -1.89
CA PRO A 320 -13.09 25.05 -0.57
C PRO A 320 -13.96 25.61 0.57
N ILE A 321 -14.90 26.50 0.25
CA ILE A 321 -15.85 27.11 1.23
C ILE A 321 -17.10 26.24 1.39
N PHE A 322 -17.63 25.72 0.28
CA PHE A 322 -18.90 24.98 0.25
C PHE A 322 -18.75 23.47 0.01
N MET A 323 -17.61 22.93 0.28
CA MET A 323 -17.11 21.55 0.06
C MET A 323 -18.12 20.49 -0.42
N SER A 324 -19.33 20.45 0.10
CA SER A 324 -20.33 19.45 -0.22
C SER A 324 -21.53 19.99 -1.01
N ALA A 325 -21.53 21.25 -1.40
CA ALA A 325 -22.65 21.92 -2.06
C ALA A 325 -22.31 22.47 -3.45
N ARG A 326 -21.03 22.69 -3.75
CA ARG A 326 -20.60 23.31 -5.02
C ARG A 326 -19.34 22.68 -5.58
N TRP A 327 -19.26 22.63 -6.90
CA TRP A 327 -18.02 22.42 -7.63
C TRP A 327 -17.22 23.73 -7.66
N ALA A 328 -15.88 23.60 -7.62
CA ALA A 328 -15.01 24.75 -7.79
C ALA A 328 -15.20 25.42 -9.16
N THR A 329 -14.97 26.75 -9.17
CA THR A 329 -15.01 27.55 -10.39
C THR A 329 -13.70 28.35 -10.50
N PRO A 330 -12.94 28.23 -11.60
CA PRO A 330 -13.18 27.39 -12.78
C PRO A 330 -13.09 25.88 -12.46
N ALA A 331 -13.64 25.06 -13.35
CA ALA A 331 -13.55 23.60 -13.20
C ALA A 331 -12.09 23.14 -13.29
N SER A 332 -11.64 22.35 -12.30
CA SER A 332 -10.36 21.68 -12.32
C SER A 332 -10.58 20.18 -12.21
N TYR A 333 -10.03 19.44 -13.18
CA TYR A 333 -10.10 17.97 -13.25
C TYR A 333 -8.72 17.33 -13.28
N LEU A 334 -7.69 18.16 -13.44
CA LEU A 334 -6.34 17.69 -13.71
C LEU A 334 -5.48 17.86 -12.46
N GLU A 335 -5.85 17.13 -11.42
CA GLU A 335 -4.94 17.01 -10.28
C GLU A 335 -4.06 15.80 -10.46
N THR A 336 -2.82 15.97 -10.11
CA THR A 336 -1.80 14.93 -10.20
C THR A 336 -1.34 14.60 -8.79
N ILE A 337 -1.39 13.32 -8.45
CA ILE A 337 -0.79 12.79 -7.23
C ILE A 337 0.61 12.31 -7.60
N PRO A 338 1.67 12.94 -7.09
CA PRO A 338 3.04 12.58 -7.40
C PRO A 338 3.39 11.15 -6.99
N VAL A 339 4.39 10.58 -7.64
CA VAL A 339 4.97 9.30 -7.27
C VAL A 339 5.37 9.32 -5.80
N GLY A 340 4.92 8.30 -5.05
CA GLY A 340 5.24 8.15 -3.62
C GLY A 340 4.37 8.95 -2.68
N GLU A 341 3.44 9.74 -3.17
CA GLU A 341 2.42 10.35 -2.35
C GLU A 341 1.19 9.46 -2.24
N GLY A 342 0.58 9.47 -1.06
CA GLY A 342 -0.69 8.83 -0.81
C GLY A 342 -1.85 9.82 -0.88
N PHE A 343 -3.06 9.27 -0.92
CA PHE A 343 -4.29 10.03 -0.84
C PHE A 343 -5.35 9.30 -0.02
N ILE A 344 -6.36 10.02 0.43
CA ILE A 344 -7.48 9.45 1.18
C ILE A 344 -8.67 9.30 0.23
N LEU A 345 -9.21 8.10 0.14
CA LEU A 345 -10.52 7.87 -0.47
C LEU A 345 -11.55 7.64 0.63
N ARG A 346 -12.55 8.50 0.72
CA ARG A 346 -13.72 8.28 1.57
C ARG A 346 -14.84 7.66 0.75
N LYS A 347 -15.14 6.42 1.03
CA LYS A 347 -16.17 5.63 0.38
C LYS A 347 -17.45 5.65 1.23
N VAL A 348 -18.58 6.02 0.64
CA VAL A 348 -19.86 6.15 1.38
C VAL A 348 -20.51 4.78 1.61
N LYS A 349 -20.48 3.90 0.61
CA LYS A 349 -21.09 2.59 0.69
C LYS A 349 -20.03 1.50 0.70
N ARG A 350 -20.22 0.49 1.54
CA ARG A 350 -19.49 -0.76 1.42
C ARG A 350 -20.09 -1.56 0.29
N ASP A 351 -19.29 -1.80 -0.73
CA ASP A 351 -19.55 -2.85 -1.70
C ASP A 351 -18.49 -3.94 -1.49
N PRO A 352 -18.87 -5.15 -1.07
CA PRO A 352 -17.92 -6.22 -0.76
C PRO A 352 -17.10 -6.69 -1.96
N ASN A 353 -17.52 -6.34 -3.18
CA ASN A 353 -16.83 -6.73 -4.41
C ASN A 353 -16.01 -5.58 -5.03
N HIS A 354 -15.88 -4.46 -4.35
CA HIS A 354 -15.15 -3.32 -4.87
C HIS A 354 -13.69 -3.35 -4.43
N PHE A 355 -12.82 -3.36 -5.43
CA PHE A 355 -11.39 -3.24 -5.28
C PHE A 355 -10.90 -2.02 -6.06
N PHE A 356 -9.85 -1.40 -5.54
CA PHE A 356 -9.13 -0.36 -6.25
C PHE A 356 -8.23 -1.02 -7.30
N TYR A 357 -8.47 -0.72 -8.56
CA TYR A 357 -7.63 -1.16 -9.67
C TYR A 357 -6.94 0.05 -10.29
N PRO A 358 -5.73 0.38 -9.88
CA PRO A 358 -4.97 1.42 -10.55
C PRO A 358 -4.82 1.08 -12.04
N PRO A 359 -4.87 2.07 -12.92
CA PRO A 359 -4.67 1.84 -14.35
C PRO A 359 -3.32 1.20 -14.60
N LYS A 360 -3.27 0.40 -15.66
CA LYS A 360 -2.01 -0.21 -16.09
C LYS A 360 -0.98 0.89 -16.38
N PRO A 361 0.27 0.72 -15.97
CA PRO A 361 1.34 1.67 -16.24
C PRO A 361 1.61 1.83 -17.73
#